data_05d2cd867d6ec8b08dda7822f7a9859d
#
_entry.id   05d2cd867d6ec8b08dda7822f7a9859d
#
_cell.length_a   1.000
_cell.length_b   1.000
_cell.length_c   1.000
_cell.angle_alpha   90.00
_cell.angle_beta   90.00
_cell.angle_gamma   90.00
#
_symmetry.space_group_name_H-M   'P 1'
#
loop_
_entity.id
_entity.type
_entity.pdbx_description
1 polymer ?
#
loop_
_entity_poly.entity_id
_entity_poly.type
_entity_poly.pdbx_seq_one_letter_code
_entity_poly.pdbx_strand_id
1 'polypeptide(L)'
;MKLFNKLTGAITIAILTLGCSSLCTMASADNLQAAETTNAASGVGSMPLPDKNASPSRDVSTSSNRDLLQVQTESGQSPPMVSGVSAPPPSEGQLPRKGPLSSIGDALEERGINLGLRLANLSAANPSTGIATGKSTDYFTLFTGADVDLQKFAGIPDTKFHFIWAWEPPSHNTVNYTTQTGSAFTPLVPQTTTNDLIKFTLSHDLFEKRLHVEYGRMNLTDDFLVPTMCAGCVASTPAITLNVPGITKSLWGVRLAYLLSRHISLGFGVVEDNSTLYMNSTGWNWSSRTRTGVIGIANVTHKTDFSDTRYPLNAEIGVYHNTSPYTDDLHNVDGSSQILNPSGSALKHGNGTWGFYGQARKVIWTAPGAKGPTPPNVALYGGAFITPGPGQSFPIEAYGGAEYGGFLRDNPAALVGSIIRYIQLSSGRALYEQQLSTVSGWSSDGVNRNTFSFDVHAQYGLAPGVLVNGFAQYLLHPNRMHPLAATGSTRSGWMIGLTLLVDLGRITGLTRP
;
A
#
# COMPACT_ATOMS: atom_id res chain seq x y z
N MET A 1 -8.91 -12.62 -33.77
CA MET A 1 -7.80 -13.55 -33.57
C MET A 1 -6.46 -13.02 -34.09
N LYS A 2 -6.31 -12.62 -35.37
CA LYS A 2 -5.01 -12.10 -35.90
C LYS A 2 -4.52 -10.80 -35.20
N LEU A 3 -5.40 -9.96 -34.70
CA LEU A 3 -5.07 -8.73 -33.98
C LEU A 3 -4.62 -9.05 -32.53
N PHE A 4 -5.22 -10.05 -31.91
CA PHE A 4 -4.90 -10.52 -30.57
C PHE A 4 -3.49 -11.10 -30.49
N ASN A 5 -3.07 -11.90 -31.48
CA ASN A 5 -1.71 -12.44 -31.56
C ASN A 5 -0.64 -11.37 -31.81
N LYS A 6 -0.97 -10.29 -32.54
CA LYS A 6 -0.06 -9.13 -32.70
C LYS A 6 0.03 -8.30 -31.42
N LEU A 7 -1.07 -8.17 -30.67
CA LEU A 7 -1.09 -7.42 -29.42
C LEU A 7 -0.30 -8.17 -28.32
N THR A 8 -0.44 -9.49 -28.23
CA THR A 8 0.31 -10.33 -27.29
C THR A 8 1.81 -10.24 -27.52
N GLY A 9 2.26 -10.26 -28.80
CA GLY A 9 3.67 -10.07 -29.15
C GLY A 9 4.20 -8.67 -28.79
N ALA A 10 3.41 -7.61 -29.00
CA ALA A 10 3.78 -6.24 -28.63
C ALA A 10 3.84 -6.03 -27.12
N ILE A 11 2.92 -6.64 -26.37
CA ILE A 11 2.91 -6.60 -24.89
C ILE A 11 4.13 -7.32 -24.32
N THR A 12 4.51 -8.47 -24.88
CA THR A 12 5.69 -9.22 -24.45
C THR A 12 6.99 -8.44 -24.70
N ILE A 13 7.11 -7.73 -25.80
CA ILE A 13 8.27 -6.89 -26.13
C ILE A 13 8.31 -5.65 -25.22
N ALA A 14 7.17 -5.01 -24.94
CA ALA A 14 7.10 -3.84 -24.07
C ALA A 14 7.45 -4.17 -22.60
N ILE A 15 7.04 -5.34 -22.11
CA ILE A 15 7.39 -5.83 -20.76
C ILE A 15 8.90 -6.07 -20.64
N LEU A 16 9.54 -6.59 -21.70
CA LEU A 16 10.98 -6.84 -21.72
C LEU A 16 11.82 -5.54 -21.80
N THR A 17 11.31 -4.49 -22.43
CA THR A 17 12.04 -3.20 -22.56
C THR A 17 11.84 -2.26 -21.37
N LEU A 18 10.70 -2.30 -20.68
CA LEU A 18 10.42 -1.50 -19.48
C LEU A 18 11.00 -2.10 -18.20
N GLY A 19 11.25 -3.40 -18.18
CA GLY A 19 11.80 -4.11 -17.01
C GLY A 19 13.28 -3.84 -16.69
N CYS A 20 13.98 -3.02 -17.48
CA CYS A 20 15.43 -2.80 -17.35
C CYS A 20 15.86 -1.53 -16.65
N SER A 21 14.95 -0.67 -16.19
CA SER A 21 15.33 0.54 -15.44
C SER A 21 14.49 0.72 -14.18
N SER A 22 14.85 0.02 -13.19
CA SER A 22 14.98 0.21 -11.71
C SER A 22 14.10 1.29 -11.05
N LEU A 23 13.78 1.26 -9.84
CA LEU A 23 14.40 1.18 -8.52
C LEU A 23 13.56 1.76 -7.43
N CYS A 24 13.36 1.18 -6.36
CA CYS A 24 13.65 1.28 -4.99
C CYS A 24 12.70 1.35 -3.92
N THR A 25 12.63 1.17 -2.81
CA THR A 25 12.95 1.05 -1.44
C THR A 25 11.90 1.29 -0.36
N MET A 26 11.98 1.34 0.84
CA MET A 26 12.36 0.68 2.00
C MET A 26 11.85 1.23 3.32
N ALA A 27 11.78 0.41 4.30
CA ALA A 27 11.69 0.70 5.71
C ALA A 27 13.03 1.07 6.30
N SER A 28 13.06 1.77 7.40
CA SER A 28 14.20 1.74 8.27
C SER A 28 14.31 0.36 8.94
N ALA A 29 15.53 -0.17 9.00
CA ALA A 29 15.82 -1.42 9.69
C ALA A 29 15.41 -1.39 11.17
N ASP A 30 15.27 -0.20 11.74
CA ASP A 30 14.83 0.01 13.11
C ASP A 30 13.52 -0.69 13.45
N ASN A 31 12.57 -0.73 12.49
CA ASN A 31 11.29 -1.38 12.72
C ASN A 31 11.39 -2.91 12.74
N LEU A 32 12.39 -3.47 12.06
CA LEU A 32 12.63 -4.91 12.04
C LEU A 32 13.48 -5.36 13.23
N GLN A 33 14.45 -4.53 13.64
CA GLN A 33 15.35 -4.88 14.74
C GLN A 33 14.78 -4.58 16.13
N ALA A 34 13.86 -3.62 16.28
CA ALA A 34 13.17 -3.42 17.56
C ALA A 34 12.40 -4.67 18.00
N ALA A 35 11.96 -5.51 17.06
CA ALA A 35 11.38 -6.81 17.36
C ALA A 35 12.42 -7.89 17.74
N GLU A 36 13.65 -7.79 17.18
CA GLU A 36 14.71 -8.76 17.44
C GLU A 36 15.53 -8.42 18.71
N THR A 37 15.79 -7.13 19.01
CA THR A 37 16.58 -6.72 20.17
C THR A 37 15.87 -6.90 21.50
N THR A 38 14.55 -6.90 21.55
CA THR A 38 13.80 -7.25 22.78
C THR A 38 13.91 -8.72 23.13
N ASN A 39 14.21 -9.59 22.15
CA ASN A 39 14.44 -11.03 22.40
C ASN A 39 15.91 -11.38 22.68
N ALA A 40 16.88 -10.51 22.32
CA ALA A 40 18.31 -10.77 22.51
C ALA A 40 18.85 -10.32 23.87
N ALA A 41 18.13 -9.50 24.63
CA ALA A 41 18.57 -8.97 25.92
C ALA A 41 18.29 -9.89 27.14
N SER A 42 17.69 -11.06 26.93
CA SER A 42 17.45 -12.02 28.01
C SER A 42 18.34 -13.26 27.88
N GLY A 43 19.50 -13.20 28.47
CA GLY A 43 20.27 -14.25 29.11
C GLY A 43 20.62 -15.53 28.34
N VAL A 44 21.91 -15.79 28.26
CA VAL A 44 22.46 -17.13 27.98
C VAL A 44 21.95 -18.11 29.05
N GLY A 45 20.87 -18.79 28.72
CA GLY A 45 20.28 -19.87 29.52
C GLY A 45 19.68 -20.89 28.57
N SER A 46 19.98 -22.19 28.79
CA SER A 46 19.50 -23.36 28.05
C SER A 46 18.13 -23.17 27.40
N MET A 47 18.03 -23.42 26.10
CA MET A 47 16.78 -23.43 25.31
C MET A 47 15.69 -24.25 26.05
N PRO A 48 14.61 -23.66 26.49
CA PRO A 48 13.42 -24.41 26.81
C PRO A 48 12.67 -24.76 25.53
N LEU A 49 12.14 -25.96 25.45
CA LEU A 49 11.14 -26.36 24.46
C LEU A 49 9.99 -25.35 24.47
N PRO A 50 9.38 -25.05 23.32
CA PRO A 50 8.33 -24.04 23.23
C PRO A 50 7.15 -24.40 24.13
N ASP A 51 6.89 -23.56 25.10
CA ASP A 51 5.73 -23.67 25.99
C ASP A 51 4.46 -23.45 25.14
N LYS A 52 3.57 -24.43 25.17
CA LYS A 52 2.33 -24.45 24.38
C LYS A 52 1.33 -23.36 24.78
N ASN A 53 1.63 -22.57 25.80
CA ASN A 53 0.74 -21.55 26.38
C ASN A 53 1.26 -20.11 26.25
N ALA A 54 2.36 -19.88 25.52
CA ALA A 54 2.83 -18.52 25.26
C ALA A 54 1.89 -17.83 24.27
N SER A 55 1.12 -16.88 24.75
CA SER A 55 0.37 -15.95 23.91
C SER A 55 1.36 -15.19 23.02
N PRO A 56 1.13 -15.09 21.70
CA PRO A 56 2.03 -14.37 20.81
C PRO A 56 2.07 -12.89 21.22
N SER A 57 3.28 -12.35 21.37
CA SER A 57 3.50 -10.92 21.56
C SER A 57 2.95 -10.14 20.35
N ARG A 58 2.26 -9.04 20.63
CA ARG A 58 1.37 -8.32 19.72
C ARG A 58 2.09 -7.18 18.97
N ASP A 59 3.02 -7.45 18.06
CA ASP A 59 3.72 -6.37 17.36
C ASP A 59 3.78 -6.60 15.85
N VAL A 60 2.85 -5.98 15.10
CA VAL A 60 2.81 -6.09 13.65
C VAL A 60 2.29 -4.82 12.98
N SER A 61 3.00 -4.35 11.97
CA SER A 61 2.59 -3.25 11.10
C SER A 61 1.78 -3.72 9.89
N THR A 62 0.94 -2.86 9.36
CA THR A 62 -0.13 -3.20 8.43
C THR A 62 -0.01 -2.48 7.10
N SER A 63 0.15 -3.19 6.02
CA SER A 63 0.34 -2.61 4.71
C SER A 63 -0.71 -2.91 3.64
N SER A 64 -1.54 -3.92 3.83
CA SER A 64 -2.30 -4.49 2.71
C SER A 64 -3.65 -3.83 2.38
N ASN A 65 -4.21 -3.02 3.29
CA ASN A 65 -5.61 -2.63 3.17
C ASN A 65 -5.89 -1.46 2.21
N ARG A 66 -4.88 -0.72 1.82
CA ARG A 66 -5.05 0.45 0.97
C ARG A 66 -5.08 0.13 -0.52
N ASP A 67 -4.30 -0.83 -0.96
CA ASP A 67 -4.37 -1.29 -2.34
C ASP A 67 -5.80 -1.72 -2.67
N LEU A 68 -6.50 -2.30 -1.69
CA LEU A 68 -7.91 -2.68 -1.81
C LEU A 68 -8.86 -1.49 -1.95
N LEU A 69 -8.55 -0.35 -1.33
CA LEU A 69 -9.35 0.87 -1.42
C LEU A 69 -9.04 1.66 -2.70
N GLN A 70 -7.80 1.68 -3.15
CA GLN A 70 -7.37 2.42 -4.33
C GLN A 70 -7.87 1.80 -5.64
N VAL A 71 -8.01 0.48 -5.71
CA VAL A 71 -8.61 -0.22 -6.86
C VAL A 71 -9.99 0.33 -7.23
N GLN A 72 -10.74 0.89 -6.27
CA GLN A 72 -12.05 1.47 -6.53
C GLN A 72 -12.02 2.90 -7.09
N THR A 73 -10.97 3.67 -6.81
CA THR A 73 -10.90 5.07 -7.24
C THR A 73 -10.53 5.23 -8.72
N GLU A 74 -9.87 4.24 -9.30
CA GLU A 74 -9.49 4.27 -10.71
C GLU A 74 -10.52 3.66 -11.67
N SER A 75 -11.42 2.80 -11.19
CA SER A 75 -12.42 2.11 -12.02
C SER A 75 -13.72 2.87 -12.24
N GLY A 76 -13.80 4.13 -11.88
CA GLY A 76 -14.91 5.03 -12.24
C GLY A 76 -15.98 5.20 -11.18
N GLN A 77 -16.25 6.44 -10.84
CA GLN A 77 -17.49 6.97 -10.24
C GLN A 77 -17.84 6.54 -8.81
N SER A 78 -16.90 6.60 -7.89
CA SER A 78 -17.27 6.89 -6.51
C SER A 78 -16.44 8.08 -6.03
N PRO A 79 -17.01 9.06 -5.31
CA PRO A 79 -16.21 10.14 -4.76
C PRO A 79 -15.11 9.54 -3.89
N PRO A 80 -13.87 9.96 -4.06
CA PRO A 80 -12.77 9.43 -3.29
C PRO A 80 -12.98 9.76 -1.82
N MET A 81 -13.02 8.76 -0.96
CA MET A 81 -12.85 8.98 0.48
C MET A 81 -11.40 9.34 0.83
N VAL A 82 -10.55 9.43 -0.18
CA VAL A 82 -9.15 9.80 -0.06
C VAL A 82 -8.77 10.53 -1.33
N SER A 83 -8.69 11.80 -1.31
CA SER A 83 -7.80 12.60 -2.15
C SER A 83 -8.03 14.08 -1.94
N GLY A 84 -7.01 14.77 -1.73
CA GLY A 84 -6.99 16.20 -1.64
C GLY A 84 -6.82 16.90 -2.98
N VAL A 85 -7.45 16.45 -4.00
CA VAL A 85 -7.76 17.29 -5.17
C VAL A 85 -9.26 17.33 -5.26
N SER A 86 -9.84 18.47 -4.94
CA SER A 86 -11.29 18.69 -5.04
C SER A 86 -11.78 18.16 -6.36
N ALA A 87 -12.67 17.16 -6.30
CA ALA A 87 -13.43 16.79 -7.48
C ALA A 87 -14.10 18.05 -8.03
N PRO A 88 -14.21 18.21 -9.36
CA PRO A 88 -14.98 19.30 -9.93
C PRO A 88 -16.39 19.31 -9.29
N PRO A 89 -17.00 20.49 -9.13
CA PRO A 89 -18.34 20.58 -8.55
C PRO A 89 -19.26 19.61 -9.29
N PRO A 90 -20.19 18.96 -8.58
CA PRO A 90 -21.09 17.99 -9.18
C PRO A 90 -21.74 18.60 -10.41
N SER A 91 -21.51 17.98 -11.56
CA SER A 91 -22.22 18.37 -12.79
C SER A 91 -23.70 18.07 -12.60
N GLU A 92 -24.57 18.99 -13.00
CA GLU A 92 -26.00 18.78 -13.08
C GLU A 92 -26.27 17.46 -13.82
N GLY A 93 -26.75 16.43 -13.09
CA GLY A 93 -26.99 15.10 -13.66
C GLY A 93 -26.49 13.92 -12.84
N GLN A 94 -26.17 14.10 -11.56
CA GLN A 94 -25.83 12.96 -10.69
C GLN A 94 -26.97 11.94 -10.64
N LEU A 95 -26.65 10.67 -10.89
CA LEU A 95 -27.60 9.59 -10.81
C LEU A 95 -28.25 9.54 -9.40
N PRO A 96 -29.58 9.32 -9.32
CA PRO A 96 -30.28 9.25 -8.04
C PRO A 96 -29.73 8.08 -7.21
N ARG A 97 -29.66 8.27 -5.91
CA ARG A 97 -29.37 7.19 -4.97
C ARG A 97 -30.40 6.08 -5.09
N LYS A 98 -29.96 4.85 -4.99
CA LYS A 98 -30.81 3.67 -4.97
C LYS A 98 -30.50 2.85 -3.73
N GLY A 99 -31.52 2.49 -2.96
CA GLY A 99 -31.36 1.67 -1.77
C GLY A 99 -32.29 2.08 -0.64
N PRO A 100 -32.42 1.24 0.39
CA PRO A 100 -33.40 1.46 1.48
C PRO A 100 -33.07 2.70 2.34
N LEU A 101 -31.85 3.21 2.30
CA LEU A 101 -31.42 4.37 3.09
C LEU A 101 -31.19 5.63 2.22
N SER A 102 -31.67 5.66 0.97
CA SER A 102 -31.44 6.78 0.04
C SER A 102 -31.95 8.11 0.58
N SER A 103 -33.13 8.13 1.20
CA SER A 103 -33.69 9.34 1.81
C SER A 103 -32.85 9.88 2.98
N ILE A 104 -32.24 8.98 3.74
CA ILE A 104 -31.29 9.35 4.81
C ILE A 104 -30.00 9.90 4.18
N GLY A 105 -29.48 9.23 3.16
CA GLY A 105 -28.31 9.69 2.41
C GLY A 105 -28.51 11.08 1.80
N ASP A 106 -29.67 11.37 1.22
CA ASP A 106 -29.99 12.69 0.67
C ASP A 106 -30.08 13.75 1.76
N ALA A 107 -30.77 13.46 2.87
CA ALA A 107 -30.88 14.39 3.99
C ALA A 107 -29.54 14.70 4.69
N LEU A 108 -28.61 13.75 4.70
CA LEU A 108 -27.25 13.95 5.20
C LEU A 108 -26.43 14.83 4.24
N GLU A 109 -26.48 14.54 2.94
CA GLU A 109 -25.75 15.32 1.93
C GLU A 109 -26.23 16.78 1.84
N GLU A 110 -27.54 17.02 1.97
CA GLU A 110 -28.10 18.37 2.06
C GLU A 110 -27.46 19.18 3.21
N ARG A 111 -27.12 18.50 4.30
CA ARG A 111 -26.40 19.07 5.46
C ARG A 111 -24.88 19.07 5.30
N GLY A 112 -24.36 18.62 4.15
CA GLY A 112 -22.94 18.53 3.89
C GLY A 112 -22.25 17.28 4.45
N ILE A 113 -22.98 16.25 4.89
CA ILE A 113 -22.42 15.03 5.45
C ILE A 113 -22.46 13.91 4.41
N ASN A 114 -21.30 13.41 4.01
CA ASN A 114 -21.15 12.25 3.14
C ASN A 114 -20.58 11.08 3.95
N LEU A 115 -21.35 10.01 4.09
CA LEU A 115 -20.91 8.82 4.80
C LEU A 115 -20.27 7.83 3.84
N GLY A 116 -19.25 7.11 4.29
CA GLY A 116 -18.65 5.98 3.60
C GLY A 116 -18.74 4.72 4.44
N LEU A 117 -19.12 3.61 3.81
CA LEU A 117 -19.16 2.30 4.46
C LEU A 117 -18.75 1.23 3.45
N ARG A 118 -17.58 0.64 3.65
CA ARG A 118 -17.00 -0.34 2.73
C ARG A 118 -16.48 -1.56 3.46
N LEU A 119 -16.71 -2.73 2.88
CA LEU A 119 -16.13 -3.99 3.31
C LEU A 119 -15.11 -4.45 2.28
N ALA A 120 -13.90 -4.77 2.74
CA ALA A 120 -12.88 -5.44 1.95
C ALA A 120 -12.60 -6.82 2.56
N ASN A 121 -12.58 -7.86 1.73
CA ASN A 121 -12.15 -9.20 2.12
C ASN A 121 -11.00 -9.65 1.24
N LEU A 122 -10.02 -10.32 1.81
CA LEU A 122 -8.93 -10.98 1.11
C LEU A 122 -8.83 -12.43 1.56
N SER A 123 -9.06 -13.36 0.64
CA SER A 123 -8.76 -14.78 0.80
C SER A 123 -7.50 -15.10 0.00
N ALA A 124 -6.47 -15.68 0.64
CA ALA A 124 -5.21 -15.99 -0.01
C ALA A 124 -4.64 -17.35 0.46
N ALA A 125 -3.83 -17.95 -0.41
CA ALA A 125 -3.13 -19.20 -0.12
C ALA A 125 -1.74 -19.21 -0.76
N ASN A 126 -0.79 -19.95 -0.15
CA ASN A 126 0.55 -20.21 -0.69
C ASN A 126 0.76 -21.69 -1.04
N PRO A 127 0.16 -22.20 -2.12
CA PRO A 127 0.21 -23.61 -2.45
C PRO A 127 1.64 -24.15 -2.63
N SER A 128 2.60 -23.34 -3.06
CA SER A 128 3.95 -23.84 -3.31
C SER A 128 5.10 -22.91 -2.92
N THR A 129 4.84 -21.65 -2.52
CA THR A 129 5.88 -20.69 -2.09
C THR A 129 5.97 -20.55 -0.59
N GLY A 130 7.09 -19.98 -0.11
CA GLY A 130 7.30 -19.60 1.28
C GLY A 130 8.14 -20.58 2.09
N ILE A 131 8.19 -20.37 3.39
CA ILE A 131 8.91 -21.21 4.36
C ILE A 131 8.17 -22.54 4.51
N ALA A 132 6.85 -22.50 4.72
CA ALA A 132 5.98 -23.67 4.63
C ALA A 132 4.81 -23.40 3.69
N THR A 133 4.56 -24.34 2.81
CA THR A 133 3.51 -24.29 1.78
C THR A 133 2.15 -24.77 2.28
N GLY A 134 1.10 -24.55 1.50
CA GLY A 134 -0.26 -25.04 1.79
C GLY A 134 -0.96 -24.30 2.93
N LYS A 135 -0.53 -23.08 3.24
CA LYS A 135 -1.22 -22.22 4.20
C LYS A 135 -2.23 -21.34 3.46
N SER A 136 -3.30 -21.01 4.15
CA SER A 136 -4.33 -20.10 3.65
C SER A 136 -4.84 -19.18 4.73
N THR A 137 -5.41 -18.07 4.31
CA THR A 137 -6.05 -17.09 5.19
C THR A 137 -7.31 -16.54 4.56
N ASP A 138 -8.21 -16.09 5.41
CA ASP A 138 -9.34 -15.26 5.05
C ASP A 138 -9.39 -14.07 6.03
N TYR A 139 -9.41 -12.86 5.48
CA TYR A 139 -9.26 -11.64 6.25
C TYR A 139 -10.17 -10.56 5.72
N PHE A 140 -10.86 -9.84 6.59
CA PHE A 140 -11.67 -8.73 6.15
C PHE A 140 -11.51 -7.48 7.03
N THR A 141 -11.81 -6.33 6.42
CA THR A 141 -11.78 -5.02 7.05
C THR A 141 -13.07 -4.29 6.71
N LEU A 142 -13.73 -3.74 7.72
CA LEU A 142 -14.82 -2.79 7.55
C LEU A 142 -14.27 -1.38 7.72
N PHE A 143 -14.37 -0.57 6.66
CA PHE A 143 -14.05 0.86 6.69
C PHE A 143 -15.32 1.67 6.84
N THR A 144 -15.32 2.56 7.82
CA THR A 144 -16.36 3.53 8.06
C THR A 144 -15.78 4.92 8.05
N GLY A 145 -16.43 5.87 7.38
CA GLY A 145 -15.93 7.23 7.32
C GLY A 145 -17.02 8.26 7.11
N ALA A 146 -16.64 9.51 7.28
CA ALA A 146 -17.48 10.67 6.99
C ALA A 146 -16.63 11.82 6.45
N ASP A 147 -17.10 12.43 5.37
CA ASP A 147 -16.62 13.73 4.90
C ASP A 147 -17.71 14.76 5.19
N VAL A 148 -17.38 15.78 5.99
CA VAL A 148 -18.32 16.82 6.39
C VAL A 148 -17.88 18.14 5.77
N ASP A 149 -18.69 18.67 4.88
CA ASP A 149 -18.59 20.02 4.34
C ASP A 149 -19.04 21.03 5.44
N LEU A 150 -18.07 21.66 6.09
CA LEU A 150 -18.33 22.56 7.20
C LEU A 150 -18.99 23.88 6.75
N GLN A 151 -18.93 24.23 5.48
CA GLN A 151 -19.68 25.36 4.95
C GLN A 151 -21.18 25.08 4.99
N LYS A 152 -21.60 23.90 4.56
CA LYS A 152 -23.02 23.50 4.63
C LYS A 152 -23.46 23.20 6.06
N PHE A 153 -22.59 22.51 6.83
CA PHE A 153 -22.91 22.03 8.16
C PHE A 153 -22.90 23.13 9.23
N ALA A 154 -21.94 24.03 9.20
CA ALA A 154 -21.65 25.02 10.26
C ALA A 154 -21.39 26.43 9.74
N GLY A 155 -21.48 26.71 8.45
CA GLY A 155 -21.23 28.02 7.84
C GLY A 155 -19.74 28.38 7.76
N ILE A 156 -18.80 27.44 7.90
CA ILE A 156 -17.36 27.68 7.82
C ILE A 156 -16.92 27.49 6.37
N PRO A 157 -16.55 28.56 5.64
CA PRO A 157 -16.32 28.48 4.21
C PRO A 157 -15.09 27.64 3.87
N ASP A 158 -15.14 26.98 2.71
CA ASP A 158 -14.05 26.23 2.07
C ASP A 158 -13.33 25.23 3.01
N THR A 159 -14.04 24.73 4.01
CA THR A 159 -13.50 23.84 5.05
C THR A 159 -14.24 22.52 5.07
N LYS A 160 -13.48 21.41 5.17
CA LYS A 160 -14.02 20.06 5.33
C LYS A 160 -13.38 19.37 6.52
N PHE A 161 -14.14 18.50 7.14
CA PHE A 161 -13.67 17.56 8.15
C PHE A 161 -13.71 16.15 7.56
N HIS A 162 -12.66 15.37 7.79
CA HIS A 162 -12.52 14.01 7.31
C HIS A 162 -12.30 13.06 8.47
N PHE A 163 -13.05 11.96 8.44
CA PHE A 163 -12.94 10.88 9.42
C PHE A 163 -12.96 9.54 8.72
N ILE A 164 -11.99 8.66 9.00
CA ILE A 164 -11.96 7.27 8.55
C ILE A 164 -11.53 6.38 9.70
N TRP A 165 -12.30 5.34 9.94
CA TRP A 165 -12.07 4.31 10.94
C TRP A 165 -12.16 2.93 10.29
N ALA A 166 -11.25 2.02 10.68
CA ALA A 166 -11.26 0.63 10.27
C ALA A 166 -11.56 -0.30 11.44
N TRP A 167 -12.35 -1.32 11.18
CA TRP A 167 -12.57 -2.43 12.08
C TRP A 167 -12.15 -3.73 11.40
N GLU A 168 -11.29 -4.48 12.09
CA GLU A 168 -10.63 -5.70 11.62
C GLU A 168 -10.79 -6.79 12.67
N PRO A 169 -11.74 -7.73 12.51
CA PRO A 169 -11.89 -8.81 13.45
C PRO A 169 -10.69 -9.77 13.43
N PRO A 170 -10.37 -10.41 14.54
CA PRO A 170 -9.29 -11.37 14.61
C PRO A 170 -9.47 -12.50 13.59
N SER A 171 -8.42 -12.79 12.84
CA SER A 171 -8.35 -13.96 11.97
C SER A 171 -7.27 -14.92 12.45
N HIS A 172 -7.65 -16.14 12.81
CA HIS A 172 -6.71 -17.12 13.35
C HIS A 172 -5.66 -17.60 12.36
N ASN A 173 -6.00 -17.62 11.08
CA ASN A 173 -5.11 -18.14 10.03
C ASN A 173 -4.16 -17.10 9.48
N THR A 174 -4.44 -15.81 9.64
CA THR A 174 -3.66 -14.74 9.01
C THR A 174 -2.22 -14.70 9.52
N VAL A 175 -2.01 -14.81 10.85
CA VAL A 175 -0.68 -14.88 11.44
C VAL A 175 0.09 -16.10 10.92
N ASN A 176 -0.54 -17.28 10.90
CA ASN A 176 0.11 -18.49 10.40
C ASN A 176 0.44 -18.40 8.90
N TYR A 177 -0.47 -17.86 8.09
CA TYR A 177 -0.24 -17.64 6.66
C TYR A 177 0.95 -16.71 6.42
N THR A 178 0.99 -15.55 7.05
CA THR A 178 2.05 -14.56 6.84
C THR A 178 3.40 -15.02 7.37
N THR A 179 3.45 -15.64 8.56
CA THR A 179 4.70 -16.17 9.12
C THR A 179 5.27 -17.29 8.26
N GLN A 180 4.45 -18.15 7.69
CA GLN A 180 4.90 -19.30 6.88
C GLN A 180 5.16 -18.93 5.42
N THR A 181 4.53 -17.89 4.89
CA THR A 181 4.88 -17.34 3.57
C THR A 181 6.21 -16.60 3.64
N GLY A 182 6.40 -15.74 4.63
CA GLY A 182 7.66 -15.14 5.02
C GLY A 182 8.24 -14.08 4.08
N SER A 183 7.75 -13.94 2.86
CA SER A 183 8.29 -13.00 1.88
C SER A 183 7.75 -11.58 2.08
N ALA A 184 8.58 -10.58 1.77
CA ALA A 184 8.17 -9.19 1.69
C ALA A 184 7.06 -8.93 0.64
N PHE A 185 6.89 -9.81 -0.34
CA PHE A 185 5.78 -9.77 -1.31
C PHE A 185 4.50 -10.47 -0.83
N THR A 186 4.41 -10.88 0.41
CA THR A 186 3.16 -11.41 0.98
C THR A 186 2.09 -10.31 0.99
N PRO A 187 0.92 -10.52 0.40
CA PRO A 187 -0.06 -9.45 0.17
C PRO A 187 -0.77 -8.96 1.44
N LEU A 188 -0.50 -9.58 2.57
CA LEU A 188 -1.21 -9.33 3.82
C LEU A 188 -0.27 -9.25 5.01
N VAL A 189 -0.50 -8.27 5.88
CA VAL A 189 0.09 -8.21 7.22
C VAL A 189 -1.06 -8.22 8.22
N PRO A 190 -1.13 -9.20 9.13
CA PRO A 190 -2.20 -9.25 10.12
C PRO A 190 -2.15 -8.04 11.05
N GLN A 191 -3.32 -7.48 11.32
CA GLN A 191 -3.46 -6.38 12.25
C GLN A 191 -3.27 -6.87 13.69
N THR A 192 -2.57 -6.08 14.47
CA THR A 192 -2.43 -6.30 15.92
C THR A 192 -3.63 -5.79 16.71
N THR A 193 -4.44 -4.95 16.07
CA THR A 193 -5.55 -4.24 16.69
C THR A 193 -6.83 -4.48 15.89
N THR A 194 -7.94 -4.62 16.57
CA THR A 194 -9.25 -4.86 15.96
C THR A 194 -9.91 -3.60 15.43
N ASN A 195 -9.38 -2.43 15.77
CA ASN A 195 -9.90 -1.15 15.27
C ASN A 195 -8.77 -0.11 15.22
N ASP A 196 -8.81 0.76 14.22
CA ASP A 196 -7.80 1.79 14.02
C ASP A 196 -8.41 3.08 13.45
N LEU A 197 -7.90 4.23 13.90
CA LEU A 197 -8.20 5.53 13.32
C LEU A 197 -7.25 5.76 12.14
N ILE A 198 -7.79 5.81 10.93
CA ILE A 198 -7.00 6.00 9.71
C ILE A 198 -6.84 7.48 9.37
N LYS A 199 -7.91 8.26 9.54
CA LYS A 199 -7.93 9.69 9.23
C LYS A 199 -8.79 10.46 10.22
N PHE A 200 -8.29 11.62 10.66
CA PHE A 200 -9.01 12.61 11.45
C PHE A 200 -8.40 13.98 11.17
N THR A 201 -8.88 14.64 10.12
CA THR A 201 -8.26 15.85 9.59
C THR A 201 -9.28 16.95 9.33
N LEU A 202 -8.77 18.16 9.29
CA LEU A 202 -9.42 19.32 8.70
C LEU A 202 -8.69 19.68 7.41
N SER A 203 -9.44 20.04 6.38
CA SER A 203 -8.89 20.57 5.14
C SER A 203 -9.51 21.91 4.76
N HIS A 204 -8.71 22.74 4.08
CA HIS A 204 -9.09 24.05 3.57
C HIS A 204 -8.67 24.19 2.12
N ASP A 205 -9.58 24.67 1.29
CA ASP A 205 -9.32 25.04 -0.09
C ASP A 205 -9.12 26.57 -0.17
N LEU A 206 -7.91 27.02 -0.49
CA LEU A 206 -7.51 28.42 -0.52
C LEU A 206 -7.19 28.89 -1.94
N PHE A 207 -7.17 30.21 -2.18
CA PHE A 207 -6.80 30.82 -3.46
C PHE A 207 -7.59 30.24 -4.64
N GLU A 208 -8.91 30.34 -4.57
CA GLU A 208 -9.81 29.79 -5.60
C GLU A 208 -9.58 28.26 -5.82
N LYS A 209 -9.34 27.55 -4.72
CA LYS A 209 -9.07 26.10 -4.68
C LYS A 209 -7.77 25.67 -5.35
N ARG A 210 -6.84 26.61 -5.55
CA ARG A 210 -5.49 26.27 -6.05
C ARG A 210 -4.58 25.68 -4.99
N LEU A 211 -4.77 26.03 -3.72
CA LEU A 211 -4.02 25.49 -2.60
C LEU A 211 -4.97 24.73 -1.68
N HIS A 212 -4.76 23.45 -1.60
CA HIS A 212 -5.39 22.58 -0.61
C HIS A 212 -4.44 22.38 0.57
N VAL A 213 -4.93 22.62 1.77
CA VAL A 213 -4.21 22.42 3.03
C VAL A 213 -4.98 21.43 3.89
N GLU A 214 -4.35 20.35 4.30
CA GLU A 214 -4.95 19.37 5.19
C GLU A 214 -4.03 19.13 6.41
N TYR A 215 -4.59 19.03 7.60
CA TYR A 215 -3.84 18.81 8.84
C TYR A 215 -4.64 18.04 9.87
N GLY A 216 -3.92 17.30 10.71
CA GLY A 216 -4.49 16.44 11.75
C GLY A 216 -3.84 15.07 11.79
N ARG A 217 -4.62 14.06 12.12
CA ARG A 217 -4.21 12.65 12.06
C ARG A 217 -4.42 12.14 10.64
N MET A 218 -3.34 11.91 9.91
CA MET A 218 -3.35 11.53 8.49
C MET A 218 -2.37 10.43 8.19
N ASN A 219 -2.55 9.82 7.05
CA ASN A 219 -1.58 8.92 6.45
C ASN A 219 -1.01 9.54 5.18
N LEU A 220 0.31 9.66 5.07
CA LEU A 220 0.95 10.26 3.90
C LEU A 220 0.74 9.47 2.61
N THR A 221 0.57 8.15 2.70
CA THR A 221 0.35 7.34 1.51
C THR A 221 -1.03 7.54 0.86
N ASP A 222 -1.92 8.38 1.46
CA ASP A 222 -3.16 8.80 0.83
C ASP A 222 -2.92 9.66 -0.41
N ASP A 223 -1.84 10.39 -0.44
CA ASP A 223 -1.59 11.43 -1.41
C ASP A 223 -0.19 11.37 -2.03
N PHE A 224 0.69 10.57 -1.43
CA PHE A 224 2.06 10.37 -1.86
C PHE A 224 2.39 8.89 -1.88
N LEU A 225 3.34 8.49 -2.70
CA LEU A 225 3.78 7.10 -2.77
C LEU A 225 2.60 6.15 -3.02
N VAL A 226 1.69 6.53 -3.90
CA VAL A 226 0.58 5.65 -4.29
C VAL A 226 1.17 4.27 -4.63
N PRO A 227 0.73 3.19 -3.96
CA PRO A 227 1.45 1.91 -3.94
C PRO A 227 1.83 1.36 -5.31
N THR A 228 0.93 1.39 -6.25
CA THR A 228 1.20 1.05 -7.65
C THR A 228 0.27 1.83 -8.56
N MET A 229 0.68 2.04 -9.80
CA MET A 229 -0.21 2.58 -10.86
C MET A 229 -1.10 1.49 -11.50
N CYS A 230 -1.17 0.33 -10.89
CA CYS A 230 -1.98 -0.81 -11.30
C CYS A 230 -3.40 -0.70 -10.72
N ALA A 231 -4.43 -0.77 -11.53
CA ALA A 231 -5.82 -0.68 -11.07
C ALA A 231 -6.38 -2.00 -10.50
N GLY A 232 -5.87 -3.14 -10.93
CA GLY A 232 -6.35 -4.47 -10.53
C GLY A 232 -5.41 -5.25 -9.61
N CYS A 233 -4.29 -4.67 -9.17
CA CYS A 233 -3.34 -5.39 -8.34
C CYS A 233 -3.80 -5.49 -6.89
N VAL A 234 -3.64 -6.67 -6.31
CA VAL A 234 -3.98 -6.96 -4.90
C VAL A 234 -2.75 -6.93 -4.01
N ALA A 235 -1.61 -7.36 -4.54
CA ALA A 235 -0.38 -7.41 -3.76
C ALA A 235 0.27 -6.03 -3.65
N SER A 236 0.41 -5.51 -2.43
CA SER A 236 1.09 -4.24 -2.18
C SER A 236 2.59 -4.33 -2.44
N THR A 237 3.20 -3.19 -2.68
CA THR A 237 4.64 -3.04 -2.82
C THR A 237 5.28 -2.86 -1.43
N PRO A 238 6.05 -3.84 -0.91
CA PRO A 238 6.59 -3.78 0.45
C PRO A 238 7.48 -2.57 0.70
N ALA A 239 8.23 -2.15 -0.30
CA ALA A 239 9.15 -1.04 -0.17
C ALA A 239 8.46 0.26 0.22
N ILE A 240 7.29 0.53 -0.30
CA ILE A 240 6.53 1.74 0.02
C ILE A 240 6.04 1.72 1.46
N THR A 241 5.61 0.55 1.92
CA THR A 241 5.11 0.40 3.29
C THR A 241 6.22 0.38 4.32
N LEU A 242 7.41 0.15 3.90
CA LEU A 242 8.55 0.05 4.78
C LEU A 242 9.18 1.42 5.11
N ASN A 243 9.07 2.44 4.29
CA ASN A 243 9.64 3.78 4.54
C ASN A 243 8.65 4.82 5.06
N VAL A 244 7.37 4.55 4.91
CA VAL A 244 6.30 5.44 5.37
C VAL A 244 5.33 4.60 6.18
N PRO A 245 4.82 5.11 7.30
CA PRO A 245 3.87 4.37 8.13
C PRO A 245 2.74 3.76 7.31
N GLY A 246 2.42 2.50 7.60
CA GLY A 246 1.45 1.72 6.87
C GLY A 246 0.07 2.39 6.77
N ILE A 247 -0.66 2.04 5.76
CA ILE A 247 -1.92 2.64 5.31
C ILE A 247 -3.05 2.73 6.33
N THR A 248 -3.03 1.89 7.34
CA THR A 248 -4.04 1.93 8.41
C THR A 248 -3.59 2.75 9.61
N LYS A 249 -2.41 3.36 9.57
CA LYS A 249 -1.86 4.13 10.68
C LYS A 249 -1.90 5.62 10.38
N SER A 250 -2.59 6.37 11.22
CA SER A 250 -2.58 7.83 11.14
C SER A 250 -1.57 8.44 12.12
N LEU A 251 -0.87 9.45 11.65
CA LEU A 251 0.13 10.23 12.39
C LEU A 251 -0.26 11.71 12.37
N TRP A 252 0.23 12.48 13.32
CA TRP A 252 0.08 13.93 13.28
C TRP A 252 0.88 14.54 12.14
N GLY A 253 0.24 15.35 11.33
CA GLY A 253 0.89 15.96 10.19
C GLY A 253 0.12 17.06 9.51
N VAL A 254 0.76 17.58 8.47
CA VAL A 254 0.22 18.57 7.56
C VAL A 254 0.57 18.21 6.13
N ARG A 255 -0.34 18.49 5.23
CA ARG A 255 -0.19 18.30 3.79
C ARG A 255 -0.62 19.55 3.06
N LEU A 256 0.10 19.88 2.00
CA LEU A 256 -0.19 20.93 1.05
C LEU A 256 -0.25 20.35 -0.36
N ALA A 257 -1.22 20.75 -1.16
CA ALA A 257 -1.26 20.45 -2.59
C ALA A 257 -1.58 21.73 -3.36
N TYR A 258 -0.69 22.12 -4.27
CA TYR A 258 -0.84 23.34 -5.07
C TYR A 258 -1.02 22.98 -6.55
N LEU A 259 -2.12 23.44 -7.13
CA LEU A 259 -2.43 23.26 -8.55
C LEU A 259 -1.68 24.29 -9.38
N LEU A 260 -0.60 23.88 -10.06
CA LEU A 260 0.09 24.70 -11.05
C LEU A 260 -0.75 24.89 -12.32
N SER A 261 -1.44 23.84 -12.72
CA SER A 261 -2.40 23.84 -13.83
C SER A 261 -3.50 22.82 -13.55
N ARG A 262 -4.49 22.72 -14.43
CA ARG A 262 -5.55 21.70 -14.26
C ARG A 262 -5.04 20.26 -14.29
N HIS A 263 -3.82 20.02 -14.76
CA HIS A 263 -3.22 18.68 -14.88
C HIS A 263 -1.95 18.47 -14.07
N ILE A 264 -1.38 19.52 -13.49
CA ILE A 264 -0.11 19.44 -12.76
C ILE A 264 -0.32 19.97 -11.36
N SER A 265 0.03 19.18 -10.34
CA SER A 265 0.06 19.61 -8.96
C SER A 265 1.42 19.38 -8.30
N LEU A 266 1.74 20.24 -7.35
CA LEU A 266 2.85 20.07 -6.42
C LEU A 266 2.27 19.65 -5.08
N GLY A 267 2.80 18.57 -4.53
CA GLY A 267 2.47 18.08 -3.21
C GLY A 267 3.64 18.25 -2.24
N PHE A 268 3.32 18.59 -1.01
CA PHE A 268 4.25 18.61 0.11
C PHE A 268 3.57 18.09 1.36
N GLY A 269 4.20 17.19 2.10
CA GLY A 269 3.66 16.64 3.33
C GLY A 269 4.74 16.49 4.40
N VAL A 270 4.33 16.69 5.65
CA VAL A 270 5.17 16.45 6.83
C VAL A 270 4.33 15.74 7.87
N VAL A 271 4.79 14.58 8.34
CA VAL A 271 4.20 13.88 9.49
C VAL A 271 5.26 13.53 10.52
N GLU A 272 4.82 13.34 11.77
CA GLU A 272 5.70 12.74 12.79
C GLU A 272 6.10 11.32 12.37
N ASP A 273 7.33 10.94 12.63
CA ASP A 273 7.73 9.54 12.64
C ASP A 273 7.64 9.01 14.07
N ASN A 274 6.80 8.01 14.27
CA ASN A 274 6.51 7.45 15.58
C ASN A 274 6.29 5.93 15.45
N SER A 275 7.39 5.22 15.30
CA SER A 275 7.39 3.76 15.09
C SER A 275 6.61 3.00 16.15
N THR A 276 6.65 3.46 17.41
CA THR A 276 5.88 2.85 18.50
C THR A 276 4.38 2.93 18.27
N LEU A 277 3.88 4.05 17.70
CA LEU A 277 2.46 4.18 17.42
C LEU A 277 1.97 3.21 16.36
N TYR A 278 2.68 3.07 15.25
CA TYR A 278 2.22 2.20 14.18
C TYR A 278 2.68 0.75 14.31
N MET A 279 3.55 0.43 15.26
CA MET A 279 3.90 -0.96 15.57
C MET A 279 3.04 -1.53 16.71
N ASN A 280 2.80 -0.76 17.78
CA ASN A 280 2.25 -1.28 19.04
C ASN A 280 0.96 -0.59 19.50
N SER A 281 0.39 0.31 18.67
CA SER A 281 -0.76 1.12 19.06
C SER A 281 -1.70 1.38 17.88
N THR A 282 -2.87 1.91 18.17
CA THR A 282 -3.84 2.33 17.17
C THR A 282 -3.71 3.82 16.88
N GLY A 283 -4.26 4.29 15.77
CA GLY A 283 -4.40 5.71 15.47
C GLY A 283 -5.21 6.50 16.50
N TRP A 284 -5.91 5.82 17.42
CA TRP A 284 -6.58 6.41 18.58
C TRP A 284 -5.61 6.83 19.70
N ASN A 285 -4.35 6.43 19.64
CA ASN A 285 -3.34 6.96 20.55
C ASN A 285 -2.87 8.33 20.06
N TRP A 286 -3.27 9.38 20.76
CA TRP A 286 -3.00 10.78 20.42
C TRP A 286 -1.62 11.27 20.89
N SER A 287 -0.84 10.43 21.57
CA SER A 287 0.45 10.81 22.14
C SER A 287 1.56 10.88 21.08
N SER A 288 2.34 11.95 21.10
CA SER A 288 3.58 12.10 20.30
C SER A 288 4.85 11.91 21.15
N ARG A 289 4.74 11.36 22.37
CA ARG A 289 5.88 11.25 23.31
C ARG A 289 6.97 10.29 22.80
N THR A 290 6.60 9.30 22.00
CA THR A 290 7.49 8.28 21.45
C THR A 290 7.97 8.64 20.03
N ARG A 291 7.77 9.88 19.59
CA ARG A 291 8.24 10.37 18.29
C ARG A 291 9.76 10.26 18.21
N THR A 292 10.24 9.65 17.13
CA THR A 292 11.67 9.46 16.85
C THR A 292 12.20 10.52 15.88
N GLY A 293 11.32 11.06 15.03
CA GLY A 293 11.69 12.05 14.02
C GLY A 293 10.47 12.62 13.29
N VAL A 294 10.73 13.05 12.07
CA VAL A 294 9.74 13.63 11.15
C VAL A 294 9.99 13.06 9.75
N ILE A 295 8.92 12.71 9.05
CA ILE A 295 8.95 12.33 7.63
C ILE A 295 8.45 13.53 6.83
N GLY A 296 9.31 14.04 5.94
CA GLY A 296 8.97 15.03 4.92
C GLY A 296 8.90 14.37 3.54
N ILE A 297 7.92 14.75 2.74
CA ILE A 297 7.75 14.23 1.38
C ILE A 297 7.32 15.37 0.44
N ALA A 298 7.83 15.36 -0.78
CA ALA A 298 7.41 16.27 -1.83
C ALA A 298 7.26 15.52 -3.16
N ASN A 299 6.25 15.88 -3.94
CA ASN A 299 6.03 15.30 -5.25
C ASN A 299 5.54 16.32 -6.28
N VAL A 300 5.68 15.94 -7.53
CA VAL A 300 5.01 16.54 -8.68
C VAL A 300 4.15 15.45 -9.30
N THR A 301 2.87 15.73 -9.50
CA THR A 301 1.96 14.83 -10.19
C THR A 301 1.45 15.45 -11.49
N HIS A 302 1.30 14.62 -12.50
CA HIS A 302 0.58 14.95 -13.72
C HIS A 302 -0.57 13.97 -13.89
N LYS A 303 -1.81 14.46 -14.04
CA LYS A 303 -3.00 13.63 -14.18
C LYS A 303 -3.89 14.15 -15.30
N THR A 304 -4.23 13.26 -16.24
CA THR A 304 -5.27 13.45 -17.26
C THR A 304 -6.23 12.28 -17.25
N ASP A 305 -7.44 12.47 -17.71
CA ASP A 305 -8.46 11.45 -17.85
C ASP A 305 -9.01 11.36 -19.30
N PHE A 306 -10.02 10.52 -19.52
CA PHE A 306 -10.62 10.35 -20.85
C PHE A 306 -11.45 11.57 -21.30
N SER A 307 -11.76 12.53 -20.44
CA SER A 307 -12.35 13.81 -20.83
C SER A 307 -11.33 14.78 -21.40
N ASP A 308 -10.07 14.66 -20.97
CA ASP A 308 -8.96 15.49 -21.44
C ASP A 308 -8.34 14.97 -22.73
N THR A 309 -8.16 13.66 -22.80
CA THR A 309 -7.42 13.02 -23.90
C THR A 309 -7.86 11.57 -24.11
N ARG A 310 -7.76 11.11 -25.35
CA ARG A 310 -7.97 9.70 -25.69
C ARG A 310 -6.97 8.75 -24.99
N TYR A 311 -5.82 9.24 -24.61
CA TYR A 311 -4.71 8.46 -24.03
C TYR A 311 -4.26 9.08 -22.71
N PRO A 312 -5.05 8.96 -21.63
CA PRO A 312 -4.71 9.49 -20.32
C PRO A 312 -3.33 9.07 -19.83
N LEU A 313 -2.69 10.00 -19.11
CA LEU A 313 -1.43 9.80 -18.40
C LEU A 313 -1.58 10.22 -16.96
N ASN A 314 -1.28 9.32 -16.04
CA ASN A 314 -1.05 9.63 -14.63
C ASN A 314 0.42 9.37 -14.34
N ALA A 315 1.11 10.35 -13.77
CA ALA A 315 2.52 10.24 -13.43
C ALA A 315 2.82 10.97 -12.12
N GLU A 316 3.74 10.43 -11.36
CA GLU A 316 4.22 10.99 -10.10
C GLU A 316 5.73 10.85 -10.02
N ILE A 317 6.40 11.92 -9.60
CA ILE A 317 7.82 11.91 -9.24
C ILE A 317 7.93 12.59 -7.88
N GLY A 318 8.66 11.98 -6.96
CA GLY A 318 8.78 12.52 -5.62
C GLY A 318 10.08 12.15 -4.91
N VAL A 319 10.28 12.85 -3.80
CA VAL A 319 11.40 12.65 -2.87
C VAL A 319 10.85 12.61 -1.45
N TYR A 320 11.50 11.86 -0.58
CA TYR A 320 11.17 11.85 0.84
C TYR A 320 12.45 11.83 1.69
N HIS A 321 12.30 12.31 2.92
CA HIS A 321 13.34 12.26 3.95
C HIS A 321 12.70 11.96 5.30
N ASN A 322 13.20 10.94 5.99
CA ASN A 322 12.84 10.62 7.36
C ASN A 322 14.04 10.97 8.26
N THR A 323 13.84 11.81 9.25
CA THR A 323 14.90 12.27 10.17
C THR A 323 15.15 11.30 11.33
N SER A 324 14.36 10.26 11.48
CA SER A 324 14.55 9.26 12.55
C SER A 324 15.89 8.54 12.41
N PRO A 325 16.59 8.26 13.49
CA PRO A 325 17.76 7.40 13.46
C PRO A 325 17.34 5.98 13.04
N TYR A 326 18.23 5.27 12.37
CA TYR A 326 18.01 3.88 11.98
C TYR A 326 19.19 3.00 12.43
N THR A 327 18.93 1.71 12.56
CA THR A 327 19.95 0.73 12.95
C THR A 327 20.59 0.12 11.70
N ASP A 328 21.89 -0.13 11.72
CA ASP A 328 22.58 -0.84 10.64
C ASP A 328 22.08 -2.28 10.51
N ASP A 329 21.88 -2.74 9.28
CA ASP A 329 21.36 -4.08 9.00
C ASP A 329 22.28 -5.22 9.48
N LEU A 330 23.58 -4.96 9.72
CA LEU A 330 24.57 -6.01 9.96
C LEU A 330 25.49 -5.71 11.13
N HIS A 331 25.90 -4.43 11.32
CA HIS A 331 27.05 -4.13 12.14
C HIS A 331 26.69 -3.69 13.56
N ASN A 332 27.51 -4.11 14.50
CA ASN A 332 27.62 -3.52 15.83
C ASN A 332 28.50 -2.26 15.79
N VAL A 333 28.51 -1.49 16.89
CA VAL A 333 29.35 -0.27 17.05
C VAL A 333 30.83 -0.56 16.89
N ASP A 334 31.29 -1.76 17.24
CA ASP A 334 32.69 -2.23 17.10
C ASP A 334 32.99 -2.76 15.67
N GLY A 335 32.03 -2.70 14.75
CA GLY A 335 32.17 -3.21 13.38
C GLY A 335 31.96 -4.72 13.25
N SER A 336 31.75 -5.44 14.35
CA SER A 336 31.41 -6.87 14.30
C SER A 336 29.99 -7.09 13.76
N SER A 337 29.69 -8.31 13.31
CA SER A 337 28.34 -8.68 12.90
C SER A 337 27.45 -8.90 14.13
N GLN A 338 26.22 -8.39 14.07
CA GLN A 338 25.17 -8.60 15.09
C GLN A 338 24.80 -10.08 15.28
N ILE A 339 24.97 -10.90 14.24
CA ILE A 339 24.70 -12.35 14.30
C ILE A 339 25.87 -13.11 14.92
N LEU A 340 27.11 -12.76 14.57
CA LEU A 340 28.29 -13.45 15.06
C LEU A 340 28.72 -12.97 16.44
N ASN A 341 28.34 -11.74 16.82
CA ASN A 341 28.53 -11.15 18.13
C ASN A 341 27.23 -10.54 18.68
N PRO A 342 26.26 -11.37 19.08
CA PRO A 342 24.95 -10.90 19.53
C PRO A 342 24.98 -10.12 20.85
N SER A 343 26.10 -10.15 21.58
CA SER A 343 26.30 -9.32 22.78
C SER A 343 26.78 -7.91 22.49
N GLY A 344 27.15 -7.61 21.23
CA GLY A 344 27.55 -6.27 20.78
C GLY A 344 26.35 -5.32 20.72
N SER A 345 26.63 -4.02 20.84
CA SER A 345 25.61 -2.99 20.66
C SER A 345 25.42 -2.70 19.18
N ALA A 346 24.21 -2.81 18.67
CA ALA A 346 23.90 -2.52 17.26
C ALA A 346 24.27 -1.08 16.88
N LEU A 347 24.89 -0.91 15.71
CA LEU A 347 25.29 0.39 15.19
C LEU A 347 24.04 1.18 14.77
N LYS A 348 23.90 2.39 15.29
CA LYS A 348 22.83 3.32 14.94
C LYS A 348 23.36 4.50 14.13
N HIS A 349 22.64 4.85 13.09
CA HIS A 349 22.90 6.00 12.24
C HIS A 349 21.94 7.13 12.56
N GLY A 350 22.46 8.30 12.91
CA GLY A 350 21.65 9.48 13.28
C GLY A 350 21.18 10.34 12.11
N ASN A 351 21.62 10.05 10.88
CA ASN A 351 21.42 10.94 9.73
C ASN A 351 20.07 10.77 9.02
N GLY A 352 19.21 9.90 9.53
CA GLY A 352 17.95 9.58 8.90
C GLY A 352 18.10 8.82 7.58
N THR A 353 16.98 8.65 6.90
CA THR A 353 16.88 7.97 5.60
C THR A 353 16.25 8.90 4.56
N TRP A 354 16.59 8.72 3.30
CA TRP A 354 16.00 9.49 2.21
C TRP A 354 15.87 8.64 0.95
N GLY A 355 15.00 9.08 0.05
CA GLY A 355 14.81 8.39 -1.21
C GLY A 355 14.07 9.24 -2.23
N PHE A 356 14.06 8.74 -3.44
CA PHE A 356 13.29 9.31 -4.55
C PHE A 356 12.57 8.20 -5.30
N TYR A 357 11.48 8.58 -5.96
CA TYR A 357 10.66 7.66 -6.71
C TYR A 357 10.06 8.32 -7.94
N GLY A 358 9.70 7.49 -8.90
CA GLY A 358 8.91 7.89 -10.05
C GLY A 358 8.05 6.74 -10.53
N GLN A 359 6.80 7.06 -10.88
CA GLN A 359 5.87 6.07 -11.40
C GLN A 359 4.88 6.70 -12.37
N ALA A 360 4.38 5.90 -13.29
CA ALA A 360 3.43 6.36 -14.29
C ALA A 360 2.49 5.24 -14.77
N ARG A 361 1.28 5.65 -15.20
CA ARG A 361 0.31 4.85 -15.94
C ARG A 361 -0.09 5.61 -17.19
N LYS A 362 0.03 4.98 -18.35
CA LYS A 362 -0.34 5.56 -19.65
C LYS A 362 -1.28 4.63 -20.39
N VAL A 363 -2.45 5.13 -20.76
CA VAL A 363 -3.27 4.47 -21.75
C VAL A 363 -2.59 4.58 -23.12
N ILE A 364 -2.32 3.45 -23.73
CA ILE A 364 -1.62 3.36 -25.04
C ILE A 364 -2.55 3.01 -26.19
N TRP A 365 -3.73 2.48 -25.87
CA TRP A 365 -4.75 2.13 -26.86
C TRP A 365 -6.15 2.27 -26.27
N THR A 366 -7.09 2.73 -27.08
CA THR A 366 -8.53 2.75 -26.78
C THR A 366 -9.31 2.26 -27.99
N ALA A 367 -10.45 1.60 -27.74
CA ALA A 367 -11.31 1.12 -28.81
C ALA A 367 -11.82 2.29 -29.68
N PRO A 368 -11.71 2.18 -31.03
CA PRO A 368 -12.20 3.21 -31.93
C PRO A 368 -13.72 3.40 -31.77
N GLY A 369 -14.18 4.66 -31.66
CA GLY A 369 -15.59 5.00 -31.57
C GLY A 369 -16.28 4.62 -30.26
N ALA A 370 -15.58 4.08 -29.28
CA ALA A 370 -16.12 3.80 -27.97
C ALA A 370 -16.53 5.10 -27.27
N LYS A 371 -17.72 5.09 -26.68
CA LYS A 371 -18.31 6.20 -25.92
C LYS A 371 -18.41 5.78 -24.45
N GLY A 372 -18.39 6.77 -23.57
CA GLY A 372 -18.51 6.57 -22.13
C GLY A 372 -17.30 7.06 -21.36
N PRO A 373 -17.39 7.11 -20.03
CA PRO A 373 -16.32 7.66 -19.17
C PRO A 373 -15.08 6.77 -19.13
N THR A 374 -15.22 5.48 -19.39
CA THR A 374 -14.11 4.52 -19.39
C THR A 374 -14.25 3.60 -20.61
N PRO A 375 -13.76 4.01 -21.80
CA PRO A 375 -13.79 3.17 -23.00
C PRO A 375 -12.88 1.95 -22.83
N PRO A 376 -13.11 0.84 -23.58
CA PRO A 376 -12.16 -0.26 -23.65
C PRO A 376 -10.76 0.24 -23.96
N ASN A 377 -9.79 -0.06 -23.09
CA ASN A 377 -8.46 0.50 -23.19
C ASN A 377 -7.38 -0.47 -22.73
N VAL A 378 -6.18 -0.26 -23.27
CA VAL A 378 -4.96 -0.90 -22.76
C VAL A 378 -4.08 0.18 -22.14
N ALA A 379 -3.70 -0.02 -20.88
CA ALA A 379 -2.75 0.83 -20.18
C ALA A 379 -1.46 0.06 -19.90
N LEU A 380 -0.33 0.76 -20.02
CA LEU A 380 0.94 0.35 -19.45
C LEU A 380 1.21 1.17 -18.20
N TYR A 381 1.84 0.55 -17.21
CA TYR A 381 2.22 1.23 -15.99
C TYR A 381 3.55 0.69 -15.46
N GLY A 382 4.21 1.50 -14.66
CA GLY A 382 5.45 1.11 -14.02
C GLY A 382 5.96 2.17 -13.07
N GLY A 383 6.88 1.76 -12.23
CA GLY A 383 7.50 2.63 -11.24
C GLY A 383 8.83 2.12 -10.75
N ALA A 384 9.56 3.03 -10.15
CA ALA A 384 10.88 2.80 -9.61
C ALA A 384 11.10 3.65 -8.36
N PHE A 385 11.72 3.06 -7.36
CA PHE A 385 11.97 3.66 -6.04
C PHE A 385 13.43 3.43 -5.64
N ILE A 386 14.14 4.45 -5.15
CA ILE A 386 15.56 4.41 -4.73
C ILE A 386 15.73 5.00 -3.34
N THR A 387 16.33 4.24 -2.40
CA THR A 387 16.81 4.75 -1.13
C THR A 387 18.32 4.48 -1.01
N PRO A 388 19.14 5.39 -1.46
CA PRO A 388 20.58 5.26 -1.31
C PRO A 388 20.96 5.46 0.16
N GLY A 389 21.84 4.64 0.65
CA GLY A 389 22.38 4.78 2.00
C GLY A 389 22.76 3.45 2.65
N PRO A 390 23.65 3.47 3.61
CA PRO A 390 23.96 2.30 4.42
C PRO A 390 22.80 1.96 5.36
N GLY A 391 22.65 0.70 5.75
CA GLY A 391 21.64 0.25 6.68
C GLY A 391 20.22 0.14 6.09
N GLN A 392 20.09 0.23 4.78
CA GLN A 392 18.80 0.07 4.11
C GLN A 392 18.65 -1.36 3.61
N SER A 393 17.68 -2.12 4.14
CA SER A 393 17.50 -3.53 3.77
C SER A 393 17.16 -3.72 2.31
N PHE A 394 16.44 -2.81 1.68
CA PHE A 394 16.07 -2.85 0.27
C PHE A 394 16.42 -1.54 -0.46
N PRO A 395 17.58 -1.33 -1.05
CA PRO A 395 17.93 -0.09 -1.74
C PRO A 395 17.20 0.13 -3.06
N ILE A 396 16.53 -0.89 -3.59
CA ILE A 396 16.02 -0.88 -4.96
C ILE A 396 14.72 -1.67 -5.08
N GLU A 397 13.66 -1.02 -5.57
CA GLU A 397 12.44 -1.67 -6.06
C GLU A 397 12.03 -1.11 -7.41
N ALA A 398 11.46 -1.96 -8.27
CA ALA A 398 10.85 -1.58 -9.52
C ALA A 398 9.68 -2.47 -9.86
N TYR A 399 8.76 -1.93 -10.64
CA TYR A 399 7.67 -2.73 -11.19
C TYR A 399 7.26 -2.23 -12.59
N GLY A 400 6.63 -3.09 -13.34
CA GLY A 400 6.02 -2.74 -14.61
C GLY A 400 4.95 -3.73 -15.01
N GLY A 401 3.94 -3.26 -15.72
CA GLY A 401 2.82 -4.10 -16.10
C GLY A 401 1.92 -3.50 -17.16
N ALA A 402 0.89 -4.26 -17.49
CA ALA A 402 -0.13 -3.88 -18.44
C ALA A 402 -1.51 -4.34 -18.00
N GLU A 403 -2.52 -3.55 -18.33
CA GLU A 403 -3.93 -3.87 -18.07
C GLU A 403 -4.79 -3.62 -19.30
N TYR A 404 -5.77 -4.47 -19.51
CA TYR A 404 -6.85 -4.29 -20.48
C TYR A 404 -8.17 -4.18 -19.72
N GLY A 405 -8.74 -2.98 -19.70
CA GLY A 405 -9.96 -2.66 -18.97
C GLY A 405 -11.12 -2.24 -19.88
N GLY A 406 -12.36 -2.30 -19.33
CA GLY A 406 -13.57 -1.86 -20.02
C GLY A 406 -13.97 -2.71 -21.23
N PHE A 407 -13.44 -3.91 -21.38
CA PHE A 407 -13.68 -4.76 -22.54
C PHE A 407 -15.06 -5.44 -22.55
N LEU A 408 -15.74 -5.49 -21.41
CA LEU A 408 -17.12 -5.96 -21.30
C LEU A 408 -18.05 -4.75 -21.27
N ARG A 409 -18.92 -4.65 -22.29
CA ARG A 409 -19.84 -3.52 -22.45
C ARG A 409 -20.75 -3.33 -21.23
N ASP A 410 -21.24 -4.45 -20.70
CA ASP A 410 -22.20 -4.46 -19.58
C ASP A 410 -21.49 -4.49 -18.21
N ASN A 411 -20.17 -4.51 -18.20
CA ASN A 411 -19.35 -4.51 -17.00
C ASN A 411 -18.08 -3.65 -17.19
N PRO A 412 -18.19 -2.33 -17.08
CA PRO A 412 -17.06 -1.42 -17.29
C PRO A 412 -15.95 -1.59 -16.25
N ALA A 413 -16.23 -2.21 -15.09
CA ALA A 413 -15.26 -2.52 -14.07
C ALA A 413 -14.40 -3.77 -14.40
N ALA A 414 -14.76 -4.52 -15.46
CA ALA A 414 -14.00 -5.69 -15.85
C ALA A 414 -12.63 -5.27 -16.40
N LEU A 415 -11.58 -5.86 -15.82
CA LEU A 415 -10.21 -5.72 -16.30
C LEU A 415 -9.43 -7.02 -16.12
N VAL A 416 -8.40 -7.18 -16.93
CA VAL A 416 -7.37 -8.21 -16.77
C VAL A 416 -6.01 -7.57 -16.92
N GLY A 417 -5.03 -8.04 -16.18
CA GLY A 417 -3.70 -7.45 -16.23
C GLY A 417 -2.61 -8.38 -15.70
N SER A 418 -1.40 -7.86 -15.77
CA SER A 418 -0.22 -8.53 -15.23
C SER A 418 0.79 -7.51 -14.75
N ILE A 419 1.53 -7.82 -13.69
CA ILE A 419 2.61 -7.01 -13.17
C ILE A 419 3.84 -7.88 -12.87
N ILE A 420 5.00 -7.36 -13.18
CA ILE A 420 6.29 -7.88 -12.73
C ILE A 420 6.83 -6.90 -11.71
N ARG A 421 7.29 -7.43 -10.57
CA ARG A 421 7.95 -6.62 -9.53
C ARG A 421 9.32 -7.19 -9.25
N TYR A 422 10.20 -6.30 -8.87
CA TYR A 422 11.57 -6.59 -8.48
C TYR A 422 11.91 -5.85 -7.20
N ILE A 423 12.56 -6.54 -6.28
CA ILE A 423 13.11 -5.94 -5.07
C ILE A 423 14.50 -6.50 -4.80
N GLN A 424 15.43 -5.64 -4.40
CA GLN A 424 16.80 -6.02 -4.09
C GLN A 424 17.09 -5.86 -2.60
N LEU A 425 17.66 -6.87 -1.96
CA LEU A 425 18.27 -6.72 -0.63
C LEU A 425 19.59 -5.98 -0.72
N SER A 426 19.88 -5.15 0.29
CA SER A 426 21.21 -4.59 0.49
C SER A 426 22.24 -5.70 0.70
N SER A 427 23.52 -5.39 0.47
CA SER A 427 24.59 -6.35 0.75
C SER A 427 24.71 -6.66 2.25
N GLY A 428 24.50 -5.65 3.11
CA GLY A 428 24.50 -5.83 4.56
C GLY A 428 23.38 -6.76 5.02
N ARG A 429 22.15 -6.50 4.58
CA ARG A 429 21.01 -7.37 4.95
C ARG A 429 21.14 -8.79 4.38
N ALA A 430 21.62 -8.94 3.17
CA ALA A 430 21.85 -10.27 2.60
C ALA A 430 22.91 -11.06 3.38
N LEU A 431 23.99 -10.40 3.82
CA LEU A 431 25.01 -11.02 4.65
C LEU A 431 24.46 -11.37 6.05
N TYR A 432 23.65 -10.49 6.65
CA TYR A 432 22.94 -10.78 7.91
C TYR A 432 22.10 -12.06 7.78
N GLU A 433 21.26 -12.16 6.76
CA GLU A 433 20.40 -13.34 6.54
C GLU A 433 21.23 -14.60 6.26
N GLN A 434 22.35 -14.48 5.54
CA GLN A 434 23.25 -15.61 5.29
C GLN A 434 23.92 -16.11 6.59
N GLN A 435 24.40 -15.20 7.41
CA GLN A 435 25.00 -15.55 8.70
C GLN A 435 23.96 -16.16 9.65
N LEU A 436 22.77 -15.59 9.70
CA LEU A 436 21.65 -16.12 10.50
C LEU A 436 21.28 -17.55 10.04
N SER A 437 21.21 -17.79 8.75
CA SER A 437 20.96 -19.11 8.18
C SER A 437 22.04 -20.12 8.60
N THR A 438 23.30 -19.72 8.52
CA THR A 438 24.45 -20.57 8.91
C THR A 438 24.42 -20.91 10.40
N VAL A 439 24.24 -19.91 11.26
CA VAL A 439 24.20 -20.12 12.74
C VAL A 439 22.97 -20.94 13.15
N SER A 440 21.86 -20.79 12.45
CA SER A 440 20.63 -21.53 12.73
C SER A 440 20.61 -22.95 12.12
N GLY A 441 21.63 -23.34 11.36
CA GLY A 441 21.69 -24.66 10.70
C GLY A 441 20.68 -24.85 9.56
N TRP A 442 20.21 -23.75 8.94
CA TRP A 442 19.36 -23.83 7.75
C TRP A 442 20.21 -24.10 6.51
N SER A 443 19.53 -24.29 5.33
CA SER A 443 20.25 -24.54 4.08
C SER A 443 21.38 -23.53 3.83
N SER A 444 22.55 -24.03 3.44
CA SER A 444 23.73 -23.22 3.08
C SER A 444 23.62 -22.56 1.71
N ASP A 445 22.52 -22.74 0.99
CA ASP A 445 22.27 -22.10 -0.30
C ASP A 445 22.17 -20.59 -0.07
N GLY A 446 23.12 -19.84 -0.60
CA GLY A 446 23.28 -18.41 -0.32
C GLY A 446 22.00 -17.61 -0.47
N VAL A 447 21.89 -16.54 0.31
CA VAL A 447 20.71 -15.66 0.29
C VAL A 447 20.63 -14.92 -1.04
N ASN A 448 19.55 -15.13 -1.77
CA ASN A 448 19.29 -14.39 -3.00
C ASN A 448 18.97 -12.94 -2.70
N ARG A 449 19.80 -12.02 -3.22
CA ARG A 449 19.58 -10.59 -3.08
C ARG A 449 18.42 -10.07 -3.92
N ASN A 450 18.03 -10.81 -4.95
CA ASN A 450 17.08 -10.38 -5.95
C ASN A 450 15.82 -11.24 -5.86
N THR A 451 14.69 -10.64 -5.50
CA THR A 451 13.38 -11.27 -5.51
C THR A 451 12.55 -10.70 -6.64
N PHE A 452 11.92 -11.57 -7.40
CA PHE A 452 10.96 -11.21 -8.43
C PHE A 452 9.57 -11.75 -8.09
N SER A 453 8.55 -11.00 -8.48
CA SER A 453 7.16 -11.42 -8.45
C SER A 453 6.55 -11.25 -9.83
N PHE A 454 5.86 -12.27 -10.31
CA PHE A 454 5.08 -12.26 -11.55
C PHE A 454 3.63 -12.50 -11.17
N ASP A 455 2.79 -11.51 -11.41
CA ASP A 455 1.39 -11.55 -11.03
C ASP A 455 0.50 -11.42 -12.26
N VAL A 456 -0.58 -12.19 -12.28
CA VAL A 456 -1.70 -12.02 -13.21
C VAL A 456 -2.97 -11.85 -12.38
N HIS A 457 -3.81 -10.91 -12.80
CA HIS A 457 -5.04 -10.58 -12.07
C HIS A 457 -6.19 -10.34 -13.01
N ALA A 458 -7.39 -10.52 -12.48
CA ALA A 458 -8.64 -10.24 -13.19
C ALA A 458 -9.69 -9.70 -12.22
N GLN A 459 -10.31 -8.59 -12.59
CA GLN A 459 -11.37 -7.94 -11.82
C GLN A 459 -12.70 -8.02 -12.56
N TYR A 460 -13.78 -8.16 -11.80
CA TYR A 460 -15.14 -8.20 -12.31
C TYR A 460 -16.11 -7.54 -11.33
N GLY A 461 -17.00 -6.68 -11.84
CA GLY A 461 -18.10 -6.11 -11.08
C GLY A 461 -19.26 -7.11 -10.97
N LEU A 462 -19.50 -7.66 -9.81
CA LEU A 462 -20.63 -8.59 -9.58
C LEU A 462 -21.97 -7.88 -9.55
N ALA A 463 -21.99 -6.68 -9.00
CA ALA A 463 -23.15 -5.79 -8.91
C ALA A 463 -22.67 -4.34 -8.71
N PRO A 464 -23.54 -3.31 -8.85
CA PRO A 464 -23.20 -1.96 -8.46
C PRO A 464 -22.70 -1.90 -7.00
N GLY A 465 -21.45 -1.48 -6.80
CA GLY A 465 -20.80 -1.44 -5.48
C GLY A 465 -20.21 -2.77 -5.01
N VAL A 466 -20.17 -3.82 -5.85
CA VAL A 466 -19.53 -5.11 -5.51
C VAL A 466 -18.51 -5.48 -6.57
N LEU A 467 -17.24 -5.53 -6.18
CA LEU A 467 -16.15 -5.95 -7.04
C LEU A 467 -15.52 -7.23 -6.50
N VAL A 468 -15.15 -8.13 -7.38
CA VAL A 468 -14.30 -9.28 -7.10
C VAL A 468 -13.04 -9.17 -7.94
N ASN A 469 -11.89 -9.46 -7.34
CA ASN A 469 -10.61 -9.49 -8.02
C ASN A 469 -9.84 -10.75 -7.62
N GLY A 470 -9.49 -11.57 -8.61
CA GLY A 470 -8.66 -12.77 -8.43
C GLY A 470 -7.24 -12.51 -8.89
N PHE A 471 -6.26 -13.12 -8.22
CA PHE A 471 -4.86 -13.04 -8.61
C PHE A 471 -4.13 -14.38 -8.45
N ALA A 472 -3.10 -14.55 -9.28
CA ALA A 472 -2.10 -15.60 -9.12
C ALA A 472 -0.71 -14.97 -9.27
N GLN A 473 0.11 -15.14 -8.25
CA GLN A 473 1.44 -14.55 -8.13
C GLN A 473 2.49 -15.63 -7.99
N TYR A 474 3.49 -15.63 -8.86
CA TYR A 474 4.67 -16.49 -8.74
C TYR A 474 5.83 -15.71 -8.14
N LEU A 475 6.37 -16.17 -7.02
CA LEU A 475 7.57 -15.63 -6.41
C LEU A 475 8.80 -16.41 -6.85
N LEU A 476 9.77 -15.70 -7.42
CA LEU A 476 11.07 -16.25 -7.77
C LEU A 476 12.12 -15.70 -6.79
N HIS A 477 12.84 -16.61 -6.14
CA HIS A 477 13.83 -16.32 -5.11
C HIS A 477 13.28 -15.39 -3.99
N PRO A 478 12.17 -15.77 -3.33
CA PRO A 478 11.56 -14.93 -2.32
C PRO A 478 12.53 -14.69 -1.15
N ASN A 479 12.61 -13.45 -0.69
CA ASN A 479 13.30 -13.09 0.55
C ASN A 479 12.50 -13.54 1.78
N ARG A 480 13.13 -13.53 2.95
CA ARG A 480 12.52 -13.81 4.26
C ARG A 480 12.31 -12.51 5.05
N MET A 481 11.73 -11.51 4.41
CA MET A 481 11.67 -10.16 4.95
C MET A 481 10.28 -9.72 5.43
N HIS A 482 9.33 -10.65 5.55
CA HIS A 482 8.08 -10.32 6.20
C HIS A 482 8.35 -10.11 7.71
N PRO A 483 7.80 -9.07 8.36
CA PRO A 483 8.06 -8.79 9.79
C PRO A 483 7.75 -9.94 10.74
N LEU A 484 6.83 -10.83 10.34
CA LEU A 484 6.45 -12.02 11.11
C LEU A 484 7.04 -13.32 10.55
N ALA A 485 8.00 -13.26 9.63
CA ALA A 485 8.52 -14.47 8.99
C ALA A 485 9.02 -15.48 10.04
N ALA A 486 8.59 -16.74 9.89
CA ALA A 486 9.13 -17.84 10.66
C ALA A 486 10.60 -18.08 10.30
N THR A 487 11.30 -18.84 11.13
CA THR A 487 12.66 -19.28 10.83
C THR A 487 12.65 -20.33 9.75
N GLY A 488 13.55 -20.25 8.76
CA GLY A 488 13.66 -21.21 7.66
C GLY A 488 13.93 -20.57 6.30
N SER A 489 14.23 -21.41 5.32
CA SER A 489 14.46 -20.98 3.94
C SER A 489 13.15 -20.85 3.18
N THR A 490 13.02 -19.79 2.39
CA THR A 490 11.88 -19.56 1.51
C THR A 490 12.05 -20.28 0.18
N ARG A 491 10.95 -20.80 -0.38
CA ARG A 491 10.92 -21.46 -1.69
C ARG A 491 10.19 -20.61 -2.72
N SER A 492 10.71 -20.61 -3.95
CA SER A 492 9.99 -20.08 -5.11
C SER A 492 8.71 -20.87 -5.36
N GLY A 493 7.67 -20.20 -5.84
CA GLY A 493 6.39 -20.85 -6.09
C GLY A 493 5.22 -19.88 -6.13
N TRP A 494 4.02 -20.41 -6.06
CA TRP A 494 2.78 -19.69 -6.27
C TRP A 494 2.13 -19.23 -4.96
N MET A 495 1.60 -18.02 -5.01
CA MET A 495 0.51 -17.53 -4.17
C MET A 495 -0.71 -17.29 -5.06
N ILE A 496 -1.90 -17.55 -4.53
CA ILE A 496 -3.17 -17.29 -5.20
C ILE A 496 -4.12 -16.61 -4.21
N GLY A 497 -5.05 -15.84 -4.72
CA GLY A 497 -6.05 -15.22 -3.85
C GLY A 497 -7.18 -14.55 -4.59
N LEU A 498 -8.14 -14.12 -3.78
CA LEU A 498 -9.33 -13.43 -4.20
C LEU A 498 -9.59 -12.27 -3.24
N THR A 499 -9.96 -11.11 -3.78
CA THR A 499 -10.52 -10.02 -2.99
C THR A 499 -11.96 -9.78 -3.34
N LEU A 500 -12.76 -9.44 -2.34
CA LEU A 500 -14.12 -8.98 -2.50
C LEU A 500 -14.23 -7.60 -1.86
N LEU A 501 -14.64 -6.62 -2.66
CA LEU A 501 -14.88 -5.25 -2.22
C LEU A 501 -16.36 -4.95 -2.31
N VAL A 502 -16.97 -4.53 -1.22
CA VAL A 502 -18.38 -4.22 -1.12
C VAL A 502 -18.57 -2.80 -0.60
N ASP A 503 -19.06 -1.92 -1.45
CA ASP A 503 -19.49 -0.57 -1.06
C ASP A 503 -20.90 -0.64 -0.48
N LEU A 504 -20.98 -0.87 0.81
CA LEU A 504 -22.23 -0.95 1.56
C LEU A 504 -22.97 0.40 1.56
N GLY A 505 -22.25 1.52 1.56
CA GLY A 505 -22.83 2.84 1.45
C GLY A 505 -23.61 3.01 0.14
N ARG A 506 -23.04 2.57 -0.98
CA ARG A 506 -23.67 2.60 -2.30
C ARG A 506 -24.85 1.64 -2.40
N ILE A 507 -24.70 0.41 -1.92
CA ILE A 507 -25.76 -0.62 -1.95
C ILE A 507 -26.97 -0.19 -1.12
N THR A 508 -26.73 0.41 0.04
CA THR A 508 -27.81 0.87 0.93
C THR A 508 -28.40 2.23 0.52
N GLY A 509 -27.75 2.97 -0.36
CA GLY A 509 -28.14 4.31 -0.77
C GLY A 509 -27.67 5.44 0.15
N LEU A 510 -26.77 5.15 1.10
CA LEU A 510 -26.13 6.19 1.93
C LEU A 510 -25.14 7.04 1.11
N THR A 511 -24.50 6.46 0.10
CA THR A 511 -23.63 7.16 -0.85
C THR A 511 -24.23 7.16 -2.24
N ARG A 512 -23.83 8.13 -3.07
CA ARG A 512 -24.21 8.16 -4.50
C ARG A 512 -23.49 7.07 -5.30
N PRO A 513 -24.08 6.66 -6.42
CA PRO A 513 -23.45 5.70 -7.36
C PRO A 513 -22.14 6.22 -7.93
#